data_25dc0b045b9b36a512ab8d8d140dd5a9
#
_entry.id   25dc0b045b9b36a512ab8d8d140dd5a9
#
_cell.length_a   1.000
_cell.length_b   1.000
_cell.length_c   1.000
_cell.angle_alpha   90.00
_cell.angle_beta   90.00
_cell.angle_gamma   90.00
#
_symmetry.space_group_name_H-M   'P 1'
#
loop_
_entity.id
_entity.type
_entity.pdbx_description
1 polymer ?
#
loop_
_entity_poly.entity_id
_entity_poly.type
_entity_poly.pdbx_seq_one_letter_code
_entity_poly.pdbx_strand_id
1 'polypeptide(L)'
;MNKIVVGTVGIFLLGSSPVLANSSTGSLSQPEVRTYNGIPYVSGGFGLEERGKLRAMGKSDNLELSFALKNKDYLSGADVLIKDDRGKEILKAVADGPLFFTKLPAGKYTIEATAEGRTEEQVVQVPAKGQTQAHFAWKEPSPGPQNLANK
;
A
#
# COMPACT_ATOMS: atom_id res chain seq x y z
N MET A 1 -29.57 -62.04 43.96
CA MET A 1 -28.61 -61.75 42.84
C MET A 1 -29.23 -60.77 41.92
N ASN A 2 -28.87 -59.54 42.10
CA ASN A 2 -29.50 -58.46 41.36
C ASN A 2 -28.55 -58.02 40.23
N LYS A 3 -28.97 -58.29 39.05
CA LYS A 3 -28.30 -57.74 37.88
C LYS A 3 -28.90 -56.40 37.60
N ILE A 4 -28.08 -55.34 37.83
CA ILE A 4 -28.46 -54.02 37.47
C ILE A 4 -28.07 -53.82 36.00
N VAL A 5 -29.07 -53.73 35.16
CA VAL A 5 -28.82 -53.26 33.77
C VAL A 5 -28.80 -51.77 33.74
N VAL A 6 -27.62 -51.25 33.65
CA VAL A 6 -27.43 -49.82 33.42
C VAL A 6 -27.68 -49.55 31.95
N GLY A 7 -28.82 -48.98 31.66
CA GLY A 7 -29.12 -48.50 30.33
C GLY A 7 -28.26 -47.26 30.02
N THR A 8 -27.38 -47.40 29.09
CA THR A 8 -26.61 -46.28 28.58
C THR A 8 -27.52 -45.39 27.75
N VAL A 9 -27.91 -44.26 28.34
CA VAL A 9 -28.57 -43.20 27.57
C VAL A 9 -27.51 -42.50 26.78
N GLY A 10 -27.45 -42.79 25.49
CA GLY A 10 -26.63 -42.04 24.57
C GLY A 10 -27.22 -40.66 24.38
N ILE A 11 -26.56 -39.68 24.96
CA ILE A 11 -26.87 -38.28 24.66
C ILE A 11 -26.27 -37.97 23.31
N PHE A 12 -27.09 -37.90 22.30
CA PHE A 12 -26.72 -37.29 21.02
C PHE A 12 -26.70 -35.77 21.21
N LEU A 13 -25.54 -35.23 21.44
CA LEU A 13 -25.30 -33.80 21.26
C LEU A 13 -25.28 -33.54 19.75
N LEU A 14 -26.37 -33.06 19.24
CA LEU A 14 -26.41 -32.38 17.96
C LEU A 14 -25.61 -31.12 18.11
N GLY A 15 -24.34 -31.20 17.73
CA GLY A 15 -23.50 -30.04 17.60
C GLY A 15 -24.09 -29.14 16.53
N SER A 16 -24.80 -28.10 16.96
CA SER A 16 -25.09 -26.98 16.09
C SER A 16 -23.77 -26.34 15.76
N SER A 17 -23.22 -26.66 14.60
CA SER A 17 -22.11 -25.90 14.07
C SER A 17 -22.58 -24.48 13.90
N PRO A 18 -21.94 -23.49 14.51
CA PRO A 18 -22.23 -22.11 14.19
C PRO A 18 -21.86 -21.94 12.73
N VAL A 19 -22.84 -21.75 11.89
CA VAL A 19 -22.62 -21.22 10.57
C VAL A 19 -22.05 -19.82 10.79
N LEU A 20 -20.74 -19.67 10.64
CA LEU A 20 -20.12 -18.39 10.54
C LEU A 20 -20.70 -17.75 9.28
N ALA A 21 -21.71 -16.92 9.47
CA ALA A 21 -22.14 -16.03 8.42
C ALA A 21 -20.93 -15.17 8.07
N ASN A 22 -20.30 -15.48 6.96
CA ASN A 22 -19.27 -14.66 6.37
C ASN A 22 -19.98 -13.39 5.91
N SER A 23 -20.15 -12.46 6.82
CA SER A 23 -20.57 -11.13 6.47
C SER A 23 -19.44 -10.54 5.64
N SER A 24 -19.57 -10.67 4.34
CA SER A 24 -18.79 -9.86 3.39
C SER A 24 -19.26 -8.42 3.54
N THR A 25 -19.10 -7.87 4.73
CA THR A 25 -19.03 -6.43 4.91
C THR A 25 -17.81 -6.05 4.11
N GLY A 26 -18.01 -5.28 3.05
CA GLY A 26 -16.94 -4.85 2.19
C GLY A 26 -15.74 -4.47 3.03
N SER A 27 -14.77 -5.36 3.06
CA SER A 27 -13.51 -5.11 3.72
C SER A 27 -12.92 -3.93 2.97
N LEU A 28 -13.04 -2.74 3.55
CA LEU A 28 -12.16 -1.64 3.18
C LEU A 28 -10.76 -2.21 3.34
N SER A 29 -10.10 -2.46 2.23
CA SER A 29 -8.78 -3.06 2.21
C SER A 29 -7.89 -2.24 3.13
N GLN A 30 -7.50 -2.84 4.25
CA GLN A 30 -6.58 -2.16 5.14
C GLN A 30 -5.23 -2.08 4.44
N PRO A 31 -4.52 -0.95 4.55
CA PRO A 31 -3.18 -0.85 4.01
C PRO A 31 -2.32 -1.99 4.54
N GLU A 32 -1.69 -2.73 3.64
CA GLU A 32 -0.86 -3.88 3.98
C GLU A 32 0.61 -3.52 3.93
N VAL A 33 1.33 -3.84 4.99
CA VAL A 33 2.78 -3.69 5.01
C VAL A 33 3.40 -4.83 4.20
N ARG A 34 4.17 -4.47 3.18
CA ARG A 34 4.93 -5.38 2.33
C ARG A 34 6.42 -5.20 2.58
N THR A 35 7.22 -6.12 2.11
CA THR A 35 8.67 -6.05 2.19
C THR A 35 9.31 -6.30 0.84
N TYR A 36 10.40 -5.57 0.58
CA TYR A 36 11.28 -5.81 -0.56
C TYR A 36 12.73 -5.87 -0.07
N ASN A 37 13.38 -7.00 -0.24
CA ASN A 37 14.74 -7.24 0.27
C ASN A 37 14.90 -6.87 1.76
N GLY A 38 13.89 -7.20 2.58
CA GLY A 38 13.88 -6.89 4.01
C GLY A 38 13.48 -5.46 4.38
N ILE A 39 13.21 -4.60 3.39
CA ILE A 39 12.77 -3.23 3.63
C ILE A 39 11.24 -3.18 3.63
N PRO A 40 10.62 -2.77 4.75
CA PRO A 40 9.17 -2.65 4.82
C PRO A 40 8.68 -1.39 4.10
N TYR A 41 7.55 -1.51 3.43
CA TYR A 41 6.85 -0.37 2.86
C TYR A 41 5.34 -0.58 2.89
N VAL A 42 4.61 0.50 2.84
CA VAL A 42 3.16 0.50 2.76
C VAL A 42 2.70 1.59 1.79
N SER A 43 1.72 1.30 0.99
CA SER A 43 1.15 2.29 0.06
C SER A 43 -0.37 2.18 -0.03
N GLY A 44 -1.02 3.25 -0.49
CA GLY A 44 -2.46 3.36 -0.60
C GLY A 44 -2.92 4.80 -0.51
N GLY A 45 -4.09 5.03 0.08
CA GLY A 45 -4.55 6.37 0.42
C GLY A 45 -5.60 6.96 -0.51
N PHE A 46 -6.42 6.12 -1.15
CA PHE A 46 -7.48 6.61 -2.04
C PHE A 46 -8.59 7.35 -1.30
N GLY A 47 -8.98 6.93 -0.12
CA GLY A 47 -10.00 7.59 0.68
C GLY A 47 -9.41 8.41 1.83
N LEU A 48 -10.18 9.33 2.39
CA LEU A 48 -9.74 10.12 3.55
C LEU A 48 -9.43 9.24 4.75
N GLU A 49 -10.26 8.24 4.98
CA GLU A 49 -10.09 7.29 6.08
C GLU A 49 -8.84 6.43 5.89
N GLU A 50 -8.65 5.89 4.68
CA GLU A 50 -7.47 5.10 4.34
C GLU A 50 -6.19 5.93 4.48
N ARG A 51 -6.20 7.18 3.99
CA ARG A 51 -5.06 8.09 4.18
C ARG A 51 -4.74 8.36 5.63
N GLY A 52 -5.75 8.52 6.47
CA GLY A 52 -5.57 8.68 7.91
C GLY A 52 -4.90 7.47 8.54
N LYS A 53 -5.37 6.28 8.23
CA LYS A 53 -4.78 5.01 8.69
C LYS A 53 -3.35 4.85 8.18
N LEU A 54 -3.12 5.12 6.91
CA LEU A 54 -1.83 4.98 6.27
C LEU A 54 -0.78 5.92 6.89
N ARG A 55 -1.14 7.18 7.13
CA ARG A 55 -0.27 8.14 7.81
C ARG A 55 0.02 7.75 9.25
N ALA A 56 -0.94 7.18 9.95
CA ALA A 56 -0.72 6.65 11.30
C ALA A 56 0.27 5.47 11.27
N MET A 57 0.16 4.56 10.30
CA MET A 57 1.09 3.46 10.12
C MET A 57 2.48 3.94 9.72
N GLY A 58 2.56 4.91 8.82
CA GLY A 58 3.83 5.46 8.31
C GLY A 58 4.49 6.50 9.22
N LYS A 59 3.91 6.80 10.37
CA LYS A 59 4.42 7.84 11.28
C LYS A 59 5.83 7.55 11.81
N SER A 60 6.17 6.28 11.96
CA SER A 60 7.50 5.83 12.39
C SER A 60 8.48 5.62 11.23
N ASP A 61 8.02 5.74 9.99
CA ASP A 61 8.85 5.66 8.82
C ASP A 61 9.58 6.98 8.57
N ASN A 62 10.71 6.93 7.90
CA ASN A 62 11.53 8.12 7.67
C ASN A 62 11.46 8.67 6.24
N LEU A 63 10.65 8.05 5.37
CA LEU A 63 10.41 8.53 4.02
C LEU A 63 8.93 8.39 3.64
N GLU A 64 8.34 9.49 3.22
CA GLU A 64 6.99 9.57 2.65
C GLU A 64 7.09 10.05 1.21
N LEU A 65 6.49 9.29 0.29
CA LEU A 65 6.33 9.67 -1.10
C LEU A 65 4.86 9.97 -1.38
N SER A 66 4.59 10.96 -2.17
CA SER A 66 3.25 11.24 -2.67
C SER A 66 3.25 11.42 -4.19
N PHE A 67 2.19 10.95 -4.81
CA PHE A 67 2.02 10.89 -6.26
C PHE A 67 0.74 11.58 -6.68
N ALA A 68 0.83 12.53 -7.60
CA ALA A 68 -0.31 13.26 -8.12
C ALA A 68 -0.11 13.66 -9.58
N LEU A 69 -1.20 13.93 -10.26
CA LEU A 69 -1.17 14.68 -11.51
C LEU A 69 -1.09 16.19 -11.19
N LYS A 70 -0.63 16.99 -12.14
CA LYS A 70 -0.51 18.45 -11.94
C LYS A 70 -1.86 19.16 -11.72
N ASN A 71 -2.96 18.55 -12.15
CA ASN A 71 -4.32 19.01 -11.82
C ASN A 71 -4.75 18.70 -10.38
N LYS A 72 -3.86 18.11 -9.56
CA LYS A 72 -4.06 17.67 -8.18
C LYS A 72 -4.88 16.40 -8.01
N ASP A 73 -5.16 15.68 -9.08
CA ASP A 73 -5.74 14.35 -8.97
C ASP A 73 -4.72 13.38 -8.41
N TYR A 74 -5.15 12.54 -7.48
CA TYR A 74 -4.29 11.52 -6.90
C TYR A 74 -4.02 10.40 -7.90
N LEU A 75 -2.78 9.95 -7.94
CA LEU A 75 -2.32 8.93 -8.84
C LEU A 75 -2.05 7.62 -8.10
N SER A 76 -2.44 6.51 -8.71
CA SER A 76 -2.04 5.17 -8.27
C SER A 76 -1.26 4.46 -9.37
N GLY A 77 -0.59 3.39 -9.00
CA GLY A 77 0.15 2.57 -9.96
C GLY A 77 1.47 3.17 -10.39
N ALA A 78 2.02 4.14 -9.67
CA ALA A 78 3.37 4.62 -9.93
C ALA A 78 4.40 3.53 -9.62
N ASP A 79 5.30 3.27 -10.56
CA ASP A 79 6.46 2.41 -10.33
C ASP A 79 7.50 3.18 -9.54
N VAL A 80 7.87 2.66 -8.38
CA VAL A 80 8.86 3.28 -7.49
C VAL A 80 10.13 2.47 -7.50
N LEU A 81 11.25 3.13 -7.75
CA LEU A 81 12.58 2.57 -7.64
C LEU A 81 13.44 3.47 -6.76
N ILE A 82 13.96 2.93 -5.68
CA ILE A 82 14.85 3.63 -4.77
C ILE A 82 16.24 3.05 -4.86
N LYS A 83 17.22 3.90 -5.13
CA LYS A 83 18.63 3.56 -5.23
C LYS A 83 19.42 4.27 -4.12
N ASP A 84 20.47 3.63 -3.63
CA ASP A 84 21.40 4.26 -2.70
C ASP A 84 22.35 5.25 -3.43
N ASP A 85 23.26 5.87 -2.70
CA ASP A 85 24.24 6.80 -3.23
C ASP A 85 25.26 6.18 -4.19
N ARG A 86 25.33 4.85 -4.24
CA ARG A 86 26.17 4.09 -5.17
C ARG A 86 25.41 3.62 -6.40
N GLY A 87 24.12 3.95 -6.50
CA GLY A 87 23.26 3.52 -7.58
C GLY A 87 22.71 2.10 -7.45
N LYS A 88 22.90 1.47 -6.29
CA LYS A 88 22.36 0.15 -6.02
C LYS A 88 20.86 0.23 -5.75
N GLU A 89 20.08 -0.64 -6.40
CA GLU A 89 18.66 -0.79 -6.14
C GLU A 89 18.42 -1.30 -4.71
N ILE A 90 17.70 -0.50 -3.91
CA ILE A 90 17.36 -0.81 -2.53
C ILE A 90 15.93 -1.31 -2.43
N LEU A 91 15.00 -0.67 -3.15
CA LEU A 91 13.59 -0.99 -3.12
C LEU A 91 12.97 -0.77 -4.48
N LYS A 92 12.15 -1.72 -4.92
CA LYS A 92 11.33 -1.63 -6.11
C LYS A 92 9.92 -2.07 -5.79
N ALA A 93 8.95 -1.23 -6.10
CA ALA A 93 7.55 -1.50 -5.80
C ALA A 93 6.62 -0.72 -6.71
N VAL A 94 5.36 -1.14 -6.77
CA VAL A 94 4.28 -0.37 -7.38
C VAL A 94 3.45 0.23 -6.27
N ALA A 95 3.20 1.54 -6.33
CA ALA A 95 2.38 2.23 -5.36
C ALA A 95 0.89 1.93 -5.61
N ASP A 96 0.22 1.40 -4.59
CA ASP A 96 -1.22 1.06 -4.67
C ASP A 96 -2.13 2.29 -4.59
N GLY A 97 -1.58 3.45 -4.27
CA GLY A 97 -2.30 4.70 -4.16
C GLY A 97 -1.36 5.91 -4.12
N PRO A 98 -1.88 7.09 -3.80
CA PRO A 98 -1.13 8.33 -3.86
C PRO A 98 -0.08 8.51 -2.76
N LEU A 99 -0.05 7.65 -1.76
CA LEU A 99 0.91 7.69 -0.65
C LEU A 99 1.73 6.42 -0.57
N PHE A 100 3.00 6.58 -0.22
CA PHE A 100 3.95 5.50 -0.05
C PHE A 100 4.88 5.83 1.12
N PHE A 101 4.99 4.91 2.07
CA PHE A 101 5.85 5.05 3.25
C PHE A 101 6.85 3.91 3.31
N THR A 102 8.07 4.22 3.67
CA THR A 102 9.11 3.22 3.89
C THR A 102 10.10 3.71 4.94
N LYS A 103 10.78 2.77 5.58
CA LYS A 103 11.86 3.06 6.51
C LYS A 103 13.17 2.56 5.93
N LEU A 104 14.06 3.50 5.69
CA LEU A 104 15.39 3.25 5.12
C LEU A 104 16.48 3.59 6.14
N PRO A 105 17.67 2.98 6.04
CA PRO A 105 18.85 3.50 6.74
C PRO A 105 19.07 4.98 6.40
N ALA A 106 19.53 5.77 7.37
CA ALA A 106 19.85 7.16 7.12
C ALA A 106 20.89 7.29 6.01
N GLY A 107 20.65 8.19 5.06
CA GLY A 107 21.55 8.39 3.94
C GLY A 107 20.90 9.11 2.77
N LYS A 108 21.66 9.21 1.70
CA LYS A 108 21.23 9.83 0.45
C LYS A 108 20.70 8.78 -0.52
N TYR A 109 19.53 9.02 -1.07
CA TYR A 109 18.86 8.12 -2.00
C TYR A 109 18.39 8.87 -3.24
N THR A 110 18.40 8.16 -4.36
CA THR A 110 17.76 8.59 -5.60
C THR A 110 16.45 7.82 -5.75
N ILE A 111 15.35 8.53 -5.92
CA ILE A 111 14.03 7.96 -6.10
C ILE A 111 13.57 8.24 -7.52
N GLU A 112 13.34 7.19 -8.27
CA GLU A 112 12.72 7.24 -9.59
C GLU A 112 11.26 6.79 -9.46
N ALA A 113 10.33 7.63 -9.84
CA ALA A 113 8.93 7.29 -9.89
C ALA A 113 8.42 7.41 -11.33
N THR A 114 7.85 6.35 -11.85
CA THR A 114 7.35 6.28 -13.22
C THR A 114 5.84 6.13 -13.23
N ALA A 115 5.18 7.04 -13.89
CA ALA A 115 3.76 7.01 -14.13
C ALA A 115 3.42 7.74 -15.44
N GLU A 116 2.32 7.38 -16.05
CA GLU A 116 1.88 7.98 -17.32
C GLU A 116 2.97 7.98 -18.43
N GLY A 117 3.78 6.90 -18.45
CA GLY A 117 4.89 6.76 -19.40
C GLY A 117 6.08 7.69 -19.18
N ARG A 118 6.15 8.37 -18.03
CA ARG A 118 7.22 9.32 -17.70
C ARG A 118 7.84 9.00 -16.35
N THR A 119 9.15 9.11 -16.28
CA THR A 119 9.91 8.96 -15.03
C THR A 119 10.28 10.33 -14.48
N GLU A 120 9.95 10.55 -13.22
CA GLU A 120 10.40 11.70 -12.43
C GLU A 120 11.44 11.20 -11.42
N GLU A 121 12.52 11.93 -11.26
CA GLU A 121 13.61 11.57 -10.36
C GLU A 121 13.81 12.65 -9.31
N GLN A 122 14.01 12.24 -8.08
CA GLN A 122 14.40 13.14 -6.98
C GLN A 122 15.50 12.50 -6.14
N VAL A 123 16.45 13.32 -5.72
CA VAL A 123 17.48 12.94 -4.74
C VAL A 123 17.05 13.47 -3.38
N VAL A 124 17.01 12.59 -2.40
CA VAL A 124 16.56 12.91 -1.04
C VAL A 124 17.58 12.49 0.00
N GLN A 125 17.61 13.22 1.09
CA GLN A 125 18.34 12.85 2.30
C GLN A 125 17.36 12.27 3.30
N VAL A 126 17.53 10.99 3.64
CA VAL A 126 16.70 10.29 4.63
C VAL A 126 17.36 10.40 5.99
N PRO A 127 16.67 10.96 7.00
CA PRO A 127 17.24 11.15 8.33
C PRO A 127 17.18 9.88 9.17
N ALA A 128 18.02 9.77 10.17
CA ALA A 128 17.93 8.73 11.20
C ALA A 128 16.71 8.95 12.10
N LYS A 129 16.35 10.22 12.34
CA LYS A 129 15.18 10.64 13.12
C LYS A 129 14.37 11.66 12.32
N GLY A 130 13.05 11.51 12.34
CA GLY A 130 12.16 12.34 11.55
C GLY A 130 11.80 11.71 10.21
N GLN A 131 11.14 12.46 9.37
CA GLN A 131 10.61 11.99 8.09
C GLN A 131 10.90 13.00 6.99
N THR A 132 11.43 12.51 5.88
CA THR A 132 11.55 13.26 4.63
C THR A 132 10.33 13.01 3.77
N GLN A 133 9.79 14.05 3.17
CA GLN A 133 8.67 13.97 2.23
C GLN A 133 9.14 14.33 0.82
N ALA A 134 8.78 13.52 -0.16
CA ALA A 134 9.02 13.79 -1.56
C ALA A 134 7.72 13.72 -2.36
N HIS A 135 7.46 14.76 -3.14
CA HIS A 135 6.24 14.87 -3.94
C HIS A 135 6.58 14.72 -5.42
N PHE A 136 5.91 13.79 -6.06
CA PHE A 136 6.03 13.55 -7.49
C PHE A 136 4.73 13.99 -8.18
N ALA A 137 4.88 14.78 -9.25
CA ALA A 137 3.75 15.28 -9.99
C ALA A 137 3.98 15.19 -11.50
N TRP A 138 3.07 14.55 -12.20
CA TRP A 138 3.11 14.41 -13.65
C TRP A 138 2.11 15.32 -14.33
N LYS A 139 2.45 15.77 -15.53
CA LYS A 139 1.48 16.43 -16.41
C LYS A 139 0.46 15.37 -16.86
N GLU A 140 -0.79 15.80 -16.99
CA GLU A 140 -1.77 14.95 -17.64
C GLU A 140 -1.27 14.52 -19.02
N PRO A 141 -1.60 13.29 -19.45
CA PRO A 141 -1.39 12.93 -20.85
C PRO A 141 -2.15 13.95 -21.70
N SER A 142 -1.44 14.60 -22.63
CA SER A 142 -2.11 15.45 -23.59
C SER A 142 -3.20 14.63 -24.27
N PRO A 143 -4.45 15.13 -24.37
CA PRO A 143 -5.43 14.46 -25.19
C PRO A 143 -4.80 14.31 -26.57
N GLY A 144 -4.66 13.07 -27.01
CA GLY A 144 -4.13 12.78 -28.34
C GLY A 144 -4.88 13.61 -29.37
N PRO A 145 -4.31 13.85 -30.57
CA PRO A 145 -4.98 14.64 -31.58
C PRO A 145 -6.37 14.06 -31.78
N GLN A 146 -7.35 14.82 -31.33
CA GLN A 146 -8.73 14.48 -31.63
C GLN A 146 -8.85 14.51 -33.13
N ASN A 147 -9.00 13.33 -33.70
CA ASN A 147 -9.24 13.20 -35.11
C ASN A 147 -10.59 13.86 -35.42
N LEU A 148 -10.55 15.15 -35.66
CA LEU A 148 -11.70 15.92 -36.18
C LEU A 148 -11.95 15.58 -37.66
N ALA A 149 -11.72 14.33 -38.04
CA ALA A 149 -12.12 13.82 -39.33
C ALA A 149 -13.53 13.27 -39.18
N ASN A 150 -14.52 14.18 -39.20
CA ASN A 150 -15.82 13.86 -39.74
C ASN A 150 -16.64 15.12 -39.95
N LYS A 151 -16.53 15.61 -41.12
CA LYS A 151 -17.68 16.16 -41.83
C LYS A 151 -17.73 15.53 -43.20
#